data_605e869fc67089ad598b1eeb13d30027
#
_entry.id   605e869fc67089ad598b1eeb13d30027
#
_cell.length_a   1.000
_cell.length_b   1.000
_cell.length_c   1.000
_cell.angle_alpha   90.00
_cell.angle_beta   90.00
_cell.angle_gamma   90.00
#
_symmetry.space_group_name_H-M   'P 1'
#
loop_
_entity.id
_entity.type
_entity.pdbx_description
1 polymer ?
#
loop_
_entity_poly.entity_id
_entity_poly.type
_entity_poly.pdbx_seq_one_letter_code
_entity_poly.pdbx_strand_id
1 'polypeptide(L)'
;AREHQLEDGRGPRPIRSADELWGLFSLRIRELCQVCVGNELLIFALQAFMELMVTGGCGLPEHPAPPPKPTSPSIWKLPIMEALLQHPAVETCRFAQGLLGAPTPKPTQLLLLNLPNMILALH
;
A
#
# COMPACT_ATOMS: atom_id res chain seq x y z
N ALA A 1 -3.66 3.06 -7.16
CA ALA A 1 -4.78 2.30 -7.75
C ALA A 1 -6.11 2.91 -7.37
N ARG A 2 -7.07 2.80 -8.27
CA ARG A 2 -8.42 3.31 -8.04
C ARG A 2 -9.19 2.38 -7.12
N GLU A 3 -9.82 2.95 -6.11
CA GLU A 3 -10.57 2.18 -5.12
C GLU A 3 -12.05 2.12 -5.43
N HIS A 4 -12.62 3.21 -5.98
CA HIS A 4 -14.05 3.30 -6.27
C HIS A 4 -14.31 4.46 -7.25
N GLN A 5 -15.48 4.42 -7.89
CA GLN A 5 -15.99 5.54 -8.68
C GLN A 5 -16.61 6.59 -7.76
N LEU A 6 -16.76 7.81 -8.26
CA LEU A 6 -17.54 8.84 -7.59
C LEU A 6 -19.00 8.38 -7.47
N GLU A 7 -19.71 8.85 -6.43
CA GLU A 7 -21.10 8.45 -6.16
C GLU A 7 -22.04 8.71 -7.33
N ASP A 8 -21.76 9.72 -8.13
CA ASP A 8 -22.57 10.07 -9.30
C ASP A 8 -22.18 9.27 -10.56
N GLY A 9 -21.31 8.29 -10.44
CA GLY A 9 -20.87 7.46 -11.55
C GLY A 9 -19.81 8.08 -12.43
N ARG A 10 -19.34 9.30 -12.12
CA ARG A 10 -18.24 9.93 -12.87
C ARG A 10 -16.89 9.37 -12.43
N GLY A 11 -15.92 9.56 -13.31
CA GLY A 11 -14.56 9.11 -13.06
C GLY A 11 -14.34 7.66 -13.50
N PRO A 12 -13.11 7.17 -13.39
CA PRO A 12 -12.77 5.82 -13.79
C PRO A 12 -13.39 4.79 -12.83
N ARG A 13 -13.84 3.68 -13.39
CA ARG A 13 -14.39 2.60 -12.57
C ARG A 13 -13.28 1.92 -11.78
N PRO A 14 -13.61 1.26 -10.64
CA PRO A 14 -12.62 0.49 -9.89
C PRO A 14 -12.05 -0.65 -10.73
N ILE A 15 -10.77 -0.95 -10.52
CA ILE A 15 -10.07 -2.05 -11.19
C ILE A 15 -9.63 -3.12 -10.20
N ARG A 16 -9.85 -2.91 -8.90
CA ARG A 16 -9.55 -3.85 -7.82
C ARG A 16 -10.67 -3.84 -6.80
N SER A 17 -10.72 -4.89 -5.99
CA SER A 17 -11.62 -4.98 -4.85
C SER A 17 -10.87 -5.63 -3.67
N ALA A 18 -11.51 -5.66 -2.48
CA ALA A 18 -10.93 -6.33 -1.33
C ALA A 18 -10.72 -7.83 -1.56
N ASP A 19 -11.58 -8.46 -2.39
CA ASP A 19 -11.48 -9.88 -2.70
C ASP A 19 -10.58 -10.16 -3.92
N GLU A 20 -10.33 -9.14 -4.73
CA GLU A 20 -9.55 -9.25 -5.96
C GLU A 20 -8.46 -8.18 -5.98
N LEU A 21 -7.53 -8.27 -5.03
CA LEU A 21 -6.48 -7.25 -4.84
C LEU A 21 -5.52 -7.14 -6.02
N TRP A 22 -5.34 -8.24 -6.77
CA TRP A 22 -4.47 -8.27 -7.94
C TRP A 22 -5.18 -7.87 -9.24
N GLY A 23 -6.44 -7.45 -9.14
CA GLY A 23 -7.23 -6.98 -10.26
C GLY A 23 -8.56 -7.70 -10.37
N LEU A 24 -9.59 -7.00 -10.83
CA LEU A 24 -10.89 -7.57 -11.09
C LEU A 24 -10.83 -8.56 -12.26
N PHE A 25 -11.75 -9.53 -12.27
CA PHE A 25 -11.80 -10.56 -13.30
C PHE A 25 -12.15 -9.99 -14.68
N SER A 26 -13.12 -9.08 -14.74
CA SER A 26 -13.62 -8.54 -16.02
C SER A 26 -13.10 -7.11 -16.24
N LEU A 27 -11.91 -6.99 -16.83
CA LEU A 27 -11.29 -5.71 -17.13
C LEU A 27 -11.16 -5.49 -18.63
N ARG A 28 -11.28 -4.23 -19.04
CA ARG A 28 -10.92 -3.82 -20.40
C ARG A 28 -9.40 -3.87 -20.57
N ILE A 29 -8.92 -3.95 -21.81
CA ILE A 29 -7.49 -4.08 -22.09
C ILE A 29 -6.69 -2.96 -21.42
N ARG A 30 -7.16 -1.71 -21.53
CA ARG A 30 -6.47 -0.56 -20.89
C ARG A 30 -6.38 -0.71 -19.38
N GLU A 31 -7.47 -1.14 -18.76
CA GLU A 31 -7.54 -1.36 -17.31
C GLU A 31 -6.64 -2.52 -16.90
N LEU A 32 -6.62 -3.59 -17.68
CA LEU A 32 -5.76 -4.73 -17.45
C LEU A 32 -4.27 -4.32 -17.50
N CYS A 33 -3.89 -3.48 -18.45
CA CYS A 33 -2.52 -2.96 -18.53
C CYS A 33 -2.16 -2.15 -17.28
N GLN A 34 -3.08 -1.30 -16.79
CA GLN A 34 -2.86 -0.54 -15.56
C GLN A 34 -2.68 -1.44 -14.35
N VAL A 35 -3.50 -2.49 -14.23
CA VAL A 35 -3.39 -3.46 -13.15
C VAL A 35 -2.05 -4.19 -13.22
N CYS A 36 -1.65 -4.65 -14.41
CA CYS A 36 -0.38 -5.39 -14.59
C CYS A 36 0.82 -4.54 -14.21
N VAL A 37 0.85 -3.27 -14.62
CA VAL A 37 1.94 -2.36 -14.26
C VAL A 37 1.98 -2.15 -12.74
N GLY A 38 0.82 -1.89 -12.12
CA GLY A 38 0.75 -1.73 -10.68
C GLY A 38 1.19 -2.98 -9.92
N ASN A 39 0.79 -4.16 -10.38
CA ASN A 39 1.18 -5.43 -9.77
C ASN A 39 2.69 -5.65 -9.87
N GLU A 40 3.29 -5.36 -11.03
CA GLU A 40 4.72 -5.50 -11.23
C GLU A 40 5.52 -4.55 -10.33
N LEU A 41 5.07 -3.30 -10.20
CA LEU A 41 5.70 -2.33 -9.32
C LEU A 41 5.63 -2.77 -7.86
N LEU A 42 4.50 -3.29 -7.42
CA LEU A 42 4.33 -3.80 -6.06
C LEU A 42 5.24 -5.00 -5.81
N ILE A 43 5.27 -5.97 -6.73
CA ILE A 43 6.12 -7.15 -6.61
C ILE A 43 7.59 -6.75 -6.54
N PHE A 44 8.02 -5.81 -7.38
CA PHE A 44 9.39 -5.30 -7.36
C PHE A 44 9.73 -4.67 -6.00
N ALA A 45 8.83 -3.83 -5.48
CA ALA A 45 9.03 -3.19 -4.18
C ALA A 45 9.13 -4.20 -3.04
N LEU A 46 8.27 -5.23 -3.05
CA LEU A 46 8.28 -6.29 -2.05
C LEU A 46 9.55 -7.13 -2.13
N GLN A 47 10.02 -7.45 -3.33
CA GLN A 47 11.28 -8.18 -3.52
C GLN A 47 12.47 -7.38 -3.00
N ALA A 48 12.54 -6.08 -3.31
CA ALA A 48 13.59 -5.20 -2.81
C ALA A 48 13.56 -5.13 -1.28
N PHE A 49 12.38 -5.03 -0.69
CA PHE A 49 12.22 -5.00 0.77
C PHE A 49 12.71 -6.31 1.42
N MET A 50 12.32 -7.45 0.85
CA MET A 50 12.75 -8.75 1.36
C MET A 50 14.27 -8.94 1.24
N GLU A 51 14.87 -8.44 0.17
CA GLU A 51 16.33 -8.49 -0.01
C GLU A 51 17.03 -7.66 1.07
N LEU A 52 16.50 -6.48 1.39
CA LEU A 52 17.02 -5.67 2.50
C LEU A 52 16.89 -6.39 3.83
N MET A 53 15.80 -7.12 4.06
CA MET A 53 15.64 -7.92 5.27
C MET A 53 16.74 -8.97 5.40
N VAL A 54 17.03 -9.69 4.31
CA VAL A 54 18.05 -10.73 4.28
C VAL A 54 19.46 -10.17 4.50
N THR A 55 19.75 -9.01 3.96
CA THR A 55 21.08 -8.39 4.06
C THR A 55 21.26 -7.54 5.31
N GLY A 56 20.22 -7.39 6.14
CA GLY A 56 20.29 -6.56 7.34
C GLY A 56 20.19 -5.07 7.07
N GLY A 57 19.75 -4.67 5.89
CA GLY A 57 19.55 -3.27 5.54
C GLY A 57 18.34 -2.64 6.24
N CYS A 58 18.07 -1.39 5.93
CA CYS A 58 16.90 -0.67 6.42
C CYS A 58 16.11 -0.08 5.26
N GLY A 59 14.81 0.16 5.48
CA GLY A 59 13.95 0.70 4.45
C GLY A 59 12.63 1.18 5.03
N LEU A 60 11.92 2.03 4.26
CA LEU A 60 10.62 2.57 4.69
C LEU A 60 9.69 2.82 3.49
N PRO A 61 9.19 1.78 2.83
CA PRO A 61 8.20 1.98 1.79
C PRO A 61 6.91 2.61 2.33
N GLU A 62 6.34 3.50 1.55
CA GLU A 62 5.15 4.26 1.89
C GLU A 62 4.00 3.83 1.01
N HIS A 63 2.80 3.75 1.60
CA HIS A 63 1.56 3.51 0.88
C HIS A 63 0.41 4.17 1.63
N PRO A 64 -0.66 4.58 0.94
CA PRO A 64 -1.83 5.10 1.64
C PRO A 64 -2.33 4.14 2.71
N ALA A 65 -2.75 4.69 3.85
CA ALA A 65 -3.33 3.90 4.93
C ALA A 65 -4.58 3.16 4.42
N PRO A 66 -4.90 1.98 4.99
CA PRO A 66 -6.08 1.25 4.54
C PRO A 66 -7.33 2.10 4.70
N PRO A 67 -8.22 2.13 3.68
CA PRO A 67 -9.46 2.89 3.79
C PRO A 67 -10.38 2.28 4.84
N PRO A 68 -11.26 3.10 5.46
CA PRO A 68 -12.17 2.60 6.49
C PRO A 68 -13.20 1.61 5.95
N LYS A 69 -13.49 1.64 4.65
CA LYS A 69 -14.47 0.74 4.04
C LYS A 69 -13.87 -0.66 3.85
N PRO A 70 -14.45 -1.71 4.47
CA PRO A 70 -13.84 -3.06 4.41
C PRO A 70 -13.78 -3.66 3.01
N THR A 71 -14.64 -3.23 2.09
CA THR A 71 -14.68 -3.73 0.71
C THR A 71 -13.69 -3.05 -0.22
N SER A 72 -13.06 -1.95 0.21
CA SER A 72 -12.06 -1.25 -0.61
C SER A 72 -10.75 -2.02 -0.66
N PRO A 73 -10.06 -2.04 -1.82
CA PRO A 73 -8.79 -2.73 -1.94
C PRO A 73 -7.68 -2.02 -1.17
N SER A 74 -6.74 -2.79 -0.62
CA SER A 74 -5.55 -2.25 0.05
C SER A 74 -4.44 -3.27 0.02
N ILE A 75 -3.20 -2.85 -0.23
CA ILE A 75 -2.04 -3.75 -0.17
C ILE A 75 -1.86 -4.33 1.23
N TRP A 76 -2.32 -3.61 2.27
CA TRP A 76 -2.20 -4.04 3.66
C TRP A 76 -3.03 -5.30 3.97
N LYS A 77 -3.95 -5.65 3.07
CA LYS A 77 -4.76 -6.88 3.16
C LYS A 77 -4.11 -8.10 2.49
N LEU A 78 -3.00 -7.91 1.77
CA LEU A 78 -2.31 -9.02 1.12
C LEU A 78 -1.69 -9.95 2.17
N PRO A 79 -1.78 -11.28 1.99
CA PRO A 79 -1.16 -12.23 2.92
C PRO A 79 0.35 -12.02 3.08
N ILE A 80 1.06 -11.63 2.02
CA ILE A 80 2.50 -11.34 2.10
C ILE A 80 2.78 -10.16 3.02
N MET A 81 1.91 -9.13 3.03
CA MET A 81 2.07 -7.99 3.93
C MET A 81 1.86 -8.40 5.39
N GLU A 82 0.86 -9.26 5.65
CA GLU A 82 0.65 -9.81 7.00
C GLU A 82 1.85 -10.63 7.45
N ALA A 83 2.42 -11.43 6.56
CA ALA A 83 3.61 -12.23 6.86
C ALA A 83 4.82 -11.34 7.18
N LEU A 84 5.03 -10.27 6.42
CA LEU A 84 6.13 -9.32 6.65
C LEU A 84 6.00 -8.64 8.01
N LEU A 85 4.78 -8.30 8.43
CA LEU A 85 4.53 -7.66 9.72
C LEU A 85 4.80 -8.57 10.91
N GLN A 86 4.92 -9.88 10.71
CA GLN A 86 5.31 -10.82 11.77
C GLN A 86 6.82 -10.82 12.04
N HIS A 87 7.62 -10.26 11.13
CA HIS A 87 9.08 -10.23 11.29
C HIS A 87 9.49 -9.23 12.39
N PRO A 88 10.39 -9.61 13.32
CA PRO A 88 10.76 -8.72 14.45
C PRO A 88 11.38 -7.38 14.05
N ALA A 89 12.03 -7.31 12.90
CA ALA A 89 12.66 -6.08 12.40
C ALA A 89 11.69 -5.17 11.65
N VAL A 90 10.44 -5.58 11.46
CA VAL A 90 9.44 -4.86 10.68
C VAL A 90 8.38 -4.29 11.61
N GLU A 91 8.12 -2.99 11.44
CA GLU A 91 7.07 -2.29 12.15
C GLU A 91 6.25 -1.46 11.18
N THR A 92 5.11 -0.97 11.60
CA THR A 92 4.25 -0.12 10.77
C THR A 92 3.85 1.12 11.56
N CYS A 93 3.68 2.23 10.85
CA CYS A 93 3.28 3.51 11.44
C CYS A 93 2.30 4.22 10.52
N ARG A 94 1.23 4.75 11.08
CA ARG A 94 0.24 5.56 10.35
C ARG A 94 0.33 7.00 10.78
N PHE A 95 0.21 7.91 9.81
CA PHE A 95 0.18 9.34 10.07
C PHE A 95 -0.52 10.07 8.94
N ALA A 96 -0.95 11.30 9.18
CA ALA A 96 -1.48 12.18 8.15
C ALA A 96 -0.35 13.07 7.61
N GLN A 97 -0.13 13.05 6.29
CA GLN A 97 0.95 13.83 5.68
C GLN A 97 0.78 15.33 5.92
N GLY A 98 -0.45 15.80 6.13
CA GLY A 98 -0.70 17.20 6.49
C GLY A 98 0.05 17.67 7.73
N LEU A 99 0.32 16.77 8.68
CA LEU A 99 1.08 17.08 9.88
C LEU A 99 2.56 17.34 9.58
N LEU A 100 3.05 16.94 8.43
CA LEU A 100 4.43 17.14 7.98
C LEU A 100 4.54 18.23 6.93
N GLY A 101 3.49 19.05 6.74
CA GLY A 101 3.52 20.18 5.83
C GLY A 101 2.93 19.93 4.45
N ALA A 102 2.37 18.75 4.19
CA ALA A 102 1.69 18.51 2.92
C ALA A 102 0.41 19.35 2.82
N PRO A 103 0.00 19.75 1.60
CA PRO A 103 -1.18 20.61 1.43
C PRO A 103 -2.50 19.94 1.78
N THR A 104 -2.54 18.61 1.80
CA THR A 104 -3.73 17.84 2.17
C THR A 104 -3.40 16.83 3.27
N PRO A 105 -4.36 16.54 4.17
CA PRO A 105 -4.19 15.49 5.18
C PRO A 105 -4.35 14.12 4.52
N LYS A 106 -3.31 13.59 3.90
CA LYS A 106 -3.33 12.27 3.27
C LYS A 106 -2.95 11.22 4.30
N PRO A 107 -3.88 10.34 4.71
CA PRO A 107 -3.55 9.22 5.60
C PRO A 107 -2.53 8.30 4.92
N THR A 108 -1.42 8.05 5.61
CA THR A 108 -0.29 7.31 5.07
C THR A 108 0.15 6.25 6.07
N GLN A 109 0.57 5.11 5.56
CA GLN A 109 1.16 4.05 6.38
C GLN A 109 2.54 3.72 5.86
N LEU A 110 3.50 3.63 6.76
CA LEU A 110 4.87 3.23 6.47
C LEU A 110 5.10 1.81 6.94
N LEU A 111 5.86 1.07 6.15
CA LEU A 111 6.41 -0.22 6.55
C LEU A 111 7.88 0.04 6.91
N LEU A 112 8.23 -0.13 8.18
CA LEU A 112 9.55 0.22 8.69
C LEU A 112 10.40 -1.03 8.89
N LEU A 113 11.57 -1.05 8.27
CA LEU A 113 12.53 -2.14 8.42
C LEU A 113 13.79 -1.61 9.12
N ASN A 114 14.09 -2.13 10.31
CA ASN A 114 15.27 -1.76 11.09
C ASN A 114 15.37 -0.25 11.37
N LEU A 115 14.23 0.39 11.64
CA LEU A 115 14.16 1.83 11.92
C LEU A 115 13.35 2.09 13.21
N PRO A 116 13.83 1.60 14.37
CA PRO A 116 13.03 1.62 15.61
C PRO A 116 12.71 3.03 16.12
N ASN A 117 13.56 4.02 15.82
CA ASN A 117 13.36 5.39 16.31
C ASN A 117 12.44 6.19 15.40
N MET A 118 12.07 5.70 14.24
CA MET A 118 11.21 6.42 13.29
C MET A 118 9.80 6.61 13.85
N ILE A 119 9.28 5.62 14.56
CA ILE A 119 7.94 5.70 15.18
C ILE A 119 7.90 6.88 16.16
N LEU A 120 8.94 7.05 16.98
CA LEU A 120 9.03 8.17 17.93
C LEU A 120 9.09 9.51 17.22
N ALA A 121 9.72 9.60 16.07
CA ALA A 121 9.83 10.83 15.30
C ALA A 121 8.51 11.23 14.63
N LEU A 122 7.62 10.26 14.35
CA LEU A 122 6.35 10.47 13.64
C LEU A 122 5.14 10.57 14.56
N HIS A 123 5.31 10.36 15.84
CA HIS A 123 4.23 10.47 16.84
C HIS A 123 4.29 11.75 17.66
#